data_146d10a67ff0070a84a86f2f5d266c81
#
_entry.id   146d10a67ff0070a84a86f2f5d266c81
#
_cell.length_a   1.000
_cell.length_b   1.000
_cell.length_c   1.000
_cell.angle_alpha   90.00
_cell.angle_beta   90.00
_cell.angle_gamma   90.00
#
_symmetry.space_group_name_H-M   'P 1'
#
loop_
_entity.id
_entity.type
_entity.pdbx_description
1 polymer ?
#
loop_
_entity_poly.entity_id
_entity_poly.type
_entity_poly.pdbx_seq_one_letter_code
_entity_poly.pdbx_strand_id
1 'polypeptide(L)'
;MFQPTDRLWGARFKTGPSAALAALSRCPERYFRLTPYDLAGSRAHARELQRAGLLDESETLRTLEALDRIGEDFAAGRLHPSLDDEDVHTFIERVLTERLGALGGKLRAGRSRNDQTANDLRLFLRDHARTIATEVLGLQQALVEQAEQHVQSICPGFTHLQQAQPIVFAHHLLAHAQSMLRDVQRLVDWDARTALSPLGAAAMAGSAIARQPQHSAKEMGYTGPCENSIDAVASRDHVAEFLFVAGMLGVNISRLSEEFCLWSSRQFRWVVLDDAYATGSSIMPQKKNPDIAELARGKAGRLIGNLTGLMSTLKSLPLSYNRDLSEDKHSVLDSVDTLLLVLPAMAGMVATMKVQVDELRRQAPMGFTLATEVADWLATRGVPFKEAHEITGALVQACEKHEIELWEASPAMLAEVDGRLTPDVRDCLTLEAAIAARSGWGGTAPERVKEQIGRLKTALAEQQKWAESYQGFRI
;
A
#
# COMPACT_ATOMS: atom_id res chain seq x y z
N MET A 1 47.14 -22.87 -21.64
CA MET A 1 47.08 -21.80 -20.63
C MET A 1 45.63 -21.30 -20.64
N PHE A 2 44.86 -21.68 -19.67
CA PHE A 2 43.50 -21.11 -19.48
C PHE A 2 43.71 -19.70 -18.91
N GLN A 3 43.31 -18.66 -19.64
CA GLN A 3 43.08 -17.38 -18.98
C GLN A 3 41.81 -17.56 -18.16
N PRO A 4 41.80 -17.27 -16.85
CA PRO A 4 40.58 -17.28 -16.07
C PRO A 4 39.67 -16.20 -16.67
N THR A 5 38.58 -16.60 -17.28
CA THR A 5 37.49 -15.65 -17.50
C THR A 5 36.94 -15.37 -16.12
N ASP A 6 37.00 -14.14 -15.64
CA ASP A 6 36.52 -13.68 -14.30
C ASP A 6 34.99 -13.88 -14.10
N ARG A 7 34.36 -14.79 -14.85
CA ARG A 7 32.95 -15.08 -14.82
C ARG A 7 32.65 -16.42 -14.18
N LEU A 8 31.61 -16.49 -13.40
CA LEU A 8 31.11 -17.68 -12.71
C LEU A 8 30.78 -18.85 -13.66
N TRP A 9 30.65 -18.59 -14.96
CA TRP A 9 30.36 -19.56 -16.02
C TRP A 9 31.23 -19.26 -17.23
N GLY A 10 32.19 -19.95 -17.55
CA GLY A 10 33.08 -19.58 -18.67
C GLY A 10 33.86 -20.75 -19.25
N ALA A 11 34.14 -21.76 -18.47
CA ALA A 11 35.04 -22.84 -18.87
C ALA A 11 34.62 -23.63 -20.13
N ARG A 12 33.34 -23.66 -20.47
CA ARG A 12 32.84 -24.35 -21.67
C ARG A 12 32.89 -23.49 -22.93
N PHE A 13 32.88 -22.15 -22.76
CA PHE A 13 32.78 -21.23 -23.90
C PHE A 13 34.16 -20.86 -24.43
N LYS A 14 34.31 -20.83 -25.75
CA LYS A 14 35.55 -20.47 -26.43
C LYS A 14 35.81 -18.96 -26.51
N THR A 15 34.74 -18.18 -26.41
CA THR A 15 34.78 -16.72 -26.47
C THR A 15 33.91 -16.10 -25.36
N GLY A 16 34.23 -14.89 -24.92
CA GLY A 16 33.37 -14.11 -24.05
C GLY A 16 32.07 -13.70 -24.72
N PRO A 17 31.05 -13.22 -23.99
CA PRO A 17 29.81 -12.72 -24.57
C PRO A 17 30.07 -11.48 -25.43
N SER A 18 29.22 -11.31 -26.44
CA SER A 18 29.22 -10.06 -27.22
C SER A 18 28.89 -8.87 -26.35
N ALA A 19 29.30 -7.68 -26.78
CA ALA A 19 28.94 -6.42 -26.07
C ALA A 19 27.41 -6.24 -25.92
N ALA A 20 26.65 -6.65 -26.95
CA ALA A 20 25.19 -6.61 -26.91
C ALA A 20 24.61 -7.54 -25.85
N LEU A 21 25.09 -8.78 -25.72
CA LEU A 21 24.65 -9.72 -24.69
C LEU A 21 25.05 -9.21 -23.29
N ALA A 22 26.26 -8.67 -23.14
CA ALA A 22 26.73 -8.13 -21.87
C ALA A 22 25.85 -6.94 -21.41
N ALA A 23 25.50 -6.03 -22.33
CA ALA A 23 24.63 -4.90 -22.04
C ALA A 23 23.20 -5.34 -21.68
N LEU A 24 22.63 -6.31 -22.42
CA LEU A 24 21.29 -6.84 -22.16
C LEU A 24 21.20 -7.63 -20.84
N SER A 25 22.29 -8.32 -20.46
CA SER A 25 22.34 -9.20 -19.29
C SER A 25 22.61 -8.47 -17.99
N ARG A 26 23.23 -7.28 -18.03
CA ARG A 26 23.56 -6.53 -16.82
C ARG A 26 22.28 -6.05 -16.13
N CYS A 27 22.19 -6.29 -14.81
CA CYS A 27 21.12 -5.75 -14.02
C CYS A 27 21.26 -4.21 -13.83
N PRO A 28 20.16 -3.45 -13.79
CA PRO A 28 20.19 -2.03 -13.42
C PRO A 28 20.80 -1.81 -12.03
N GLU A 29 21.49 -0.68 -11.83
CA GLU A 29 22.12 -0.32 -10.56
C GLU A 29 21.18 -0.45 -9.36
N ARG A 30 19.93 -0.05 -9.52
CA ARG A 30 18.90 -0.13 -8.46
C ARG A 30 18.65 -1.55 -7.94
N TYR A 31 19.04 -2.62 -8.68
CA TYR A 31 18.86 -4.00 -8.24
C TYR A 31 19.87 -4.40 -7.15
N PHE A 32 20.98 -3.69 -7.01
CA PHE A 32 21.91 -3.88 -5.90
C PHE A 32 21.31 -3.50 -4.53
N ARG A 33 20.15 -2.92 -4.48
CA ARG A 33 19.33 -2.80 -3.25
C ARG A 33 18.98 -4.17 -2.64
N LEU A 34 19.12 -5.24 -3.38
CA LEU A 34 18.96 -6.61 -2.88
C LEU A 34 20.19 -7.10 -2.09
N THR A 35 21.31 -6.37 -2.07
CA THR A 35 22.54 -6.77 -1.37
C THR A 35 22.32 -7.19 0.10
N PRO A 36 21.57 -6.47 0.96
CA PRO A 36 21.36 -6.90 2.33
C PRO A 36 20.64 -8.25 2.44
N TYR A 37 19.75 -8.54 1.49
CA TYR A 37 18.95 -9.77 1.46
C TYR A 37 19.77 -10.97 0.97
N ASP A 38 20.64 -10.80 -0.03
CA ASP A 38 21.59 -11.82 -0.44
C ASP A 38 22.60 -12.12 0.68
N LEU A 39 23.11 -11.09 1.37
CA LEU A 39 23.98 -11.28 2.54
C LEU A 39 23.29 -12.10 3.63
N ALA A 40 22.02 -11.88 3.90
CA ALA A 40 21.25 -12.67 4.86
C ALA A 40 21.16 -14.14 4.43
N GLY A 41 20.80 -14.39 3.16
CA GLY A 41 20.79 -15.73 2.57
C GLY A 41 22.16 -16.38 2.57
N SER A 42 23.22 -15.62 2.29
CA SER A 42 24.62 -16.08 2.28
C SER A 42 25.11 -16.48 3.66
N ARG A 43 24.74 -15.76 4.73
CA ARG A 43 25.06 -16.14 6.13
C ARG A 43 24.37 -17.46 6.51
N ALA A 44 23.08 -17.56 6.24
CA ALA A 44 22.33 -18.77 6.52
C ALA A 44 22.91 -19.99 5.77
N HIS A 45 23.32 -19.77 4.52
CA HIS A 45 23.95 -20.81 3.71
C HIS A 45 25.35 -21.20 4.21
N ALA A 46 26.17 -20.26 4.68
CA ALA A 46 27.49 -20.57 5.27
C ALA A 46 27.36 -21.54 6.45
N ARG A 47 26.36 -21.32 7.32
CA ARG A 47 26.07 -22.23 8.43
C ARG A 47 25.53 -23.59 7.95
N GLU A 48 24.80 -23.62 6.84
CA GLU A 48 24.37 -24.86 6.24
C GLU A 48 25.53 -25.66 5.65
N LEU A 49 26.52 -25.01 5.04
CA LEU A 49 27.74 -25.65 4.58
C LEU A 49 28.59 -26.20 5.75
N GLN A 50 28.57 -25.54 6.90
CA GLN A 50 29.18 -26.07 8.13
C GLN A 50 28.48 -27.37 8.57
N ARG A 51 27.17 -27.39 8.61
CA ARG A 51 26.38 -28.60 8.94
C ARG A 51 26.64 -29.73 7.97
N ALA A 52 26.88 -29.39 6.70
CA ALA A 52 27.25 -30.36 5.66
C ALA A 52 28.72 -30.82 5.71
N GLY A 53 29.54 -30.24 6.58
CA GLY A 53 30.97 -30.58 6.72
C GLY A 53 31.88 -30.01 5.63
N LEU A 54 31.41 -29.03 4.85
CA LEU A 54 32.21 -28.35 3.81
C LEU A 54 32.98 -27.17 4.35
N LEU A 55 32.50 -26.55 5.41
CA LEU A 55 33.21 -25.53 6.18
C LEU A 55 33.42 -26.07 7.61
N ASP A 56 34.58 -25.87 8.15
CA ASP A 56 34.83 -26.04 9.58
C ASP A 56 34.33 -24.78 10.37
N GLU A 57 34.40 -24.84 11.69
CA GLU A 57 33.98 -23.73 12.55
C GLU A 57 34.72 -22.43 12.30
N SER A 58 36.08 -22.51 12.15
CA SER A 58 36.94 -21.35 11.88
C SER A 58 36.64 -20.75 10.49
N GLU A 59 36.51 -21.58 9.48
CA GLU A 59 36.15 -21.17 8.12
C GLU A 59 34.77 -20.49 8.09
N THR A 60 33.79 -21.03 8.84
CA THR A 60 32.44 -20.45 8.95
C THR A 60 32.51 -19.09 9.61
N LEU A 61 33.19 -18.95 10.76
CA LEU A 61 33.30 -17.65 11.45
C LEU A 61 33.93 -16.58 10.55
N ARG A 62 35.07 -16.91 9.89
CA ARG A 62 35.73 -16.00 8.95
C ARG A 62 34.82 -15.58 7.78
N THR A 63 34.01 -16.51 7.28
CA THR A 63 33.05 -16.23 6.19
C THR A 63 31.96 -15.29 6.67
N LEU A 64 31.41 -15.54 7.86
CA LEU A 64 30.35 -14.67 8.45
C LEU A 64 30.91 -13.26 8.71
N GLU A 65 32.08 -13.12 9.34
CA GLU A 65 32.71 -11.81 9.56
C GLU A 65 32.96 -11.05 8.26
N ALA A 66 33.37 -11.75 7.19
CA ALA A 66 33.58 -11.11 5.89
C ALA A 66 32.30 -10.64 5.26
N LEU A 67 31.19 -11.42 5.36
CA LEU A 67 29.85 -11.02 4.90
C LEU A 67 29.33 -9.82 5.68
N ASP A 68 29.53 -9.78 7.02
CA ASP A 68 29.15 -8.64 7.86
C ASP A 68 29.87 -7.37 7.44
N ARG A 69 31.18 -7.43 7.24
CA ARG A 69 31.97 -6.29 6.75
C ARG A 69 31.58 -5.85 5.33
N ILE A 70 31.16 -6.77 4.46
CA ILE A 70 30.64 -6.42 3.13
C ILE A 70 29.35 -5.59 3.29
N GLY A 71 28.47 -6.02 4.18
CA GLY A 71 27.22 -5.29 4.48
C GLY A 71 27.48 -3.89 5.04
N GLU A 72 28.36 -3.77 6.03
CA GLU A 72 28.76 -2.50 6.64
C GLU A 72 29.41 -1.54 5.62
N ASP A 73 30.32 -2.04 4.79
CA ASP A 73 30.99 -1.23 3.78
C ASP A 73 30.06 -0.79 2.67
N PHE A 74 29.13 -1.66 2.26
CA PHE A 74 28.11 -1.33 1.26
C PHE A 74 27.12 -0.28 1.81
N ALA A 75 26.61 -0.47 3.01
CA ALA A 75 25.70 0.47 3.66
C ALA A 75 26.35 1.85 3.89
N ALA A 76 27.63 1.88 4.20
CA ALA A 76 28.41 3.12 4.38
C ALA A 76 28.90 3.76 3.07
N GLY A 77 28.57 3.19 1.91
CA GLY A 77 29.02 3.69 0.60
C GLY A 77 30.54 3.58 0.38
N ARG A 78 31.23 2.71 1.13
CA ARG A 78 32.67 2.42 0.93
C ARG A 78 32.92 1.31 -0.09
N LEU A 79 31.92 0.51 -0.38
CA LEU A 79 31.95 -0.59 -1.33
C LEU A 79 30.86 -0.42 -2.37
N HIS A 80 31.22 -0.48 -3.64
CA HIS A 80 30.32 -0.33 -4.77
C HIS A 80 30.44 -1.50 -5.73
N PRO A 81 29.32 -1.87 -6.42
CA PRO A 81 29.41 -2.78 -7.56
C PRO A 81 30.32 -2.23 -8.65
N SER A 82 31.05 -3.11 -9.31
CA SER A 82 31.87 -2.77 -10.48
C SER A 82 31.09 -2.95 -11.78
N LEU A 83 31.68 -2.48 -12.89
CA LEU A 83 31.11 -2.69 -14.22
C LEU A 83 31.11 -4.16 -14.64
N ASP A 84 31.93 -4.99 -14.02
CA ASP A 84 32.04 -6.43 -14.30
C ASP A 84 31.08 -7.27 -13.48
N ASP A 85 30.43 -6.68 -12.45
CA ASP A 85 29.41 -7.36 -11.64
C ASP A 85 28.10 -7.41 -12.44
N GLU A 86 27.71 -8.61 -12.87
CA GLU A 86 26.49 -8.82 -13.64
C GLU A 86 25.22 -8.58 -12.78
N ASP A 87 25.30 -8.97 -11.51
CA ASP A 87 24.24 -8.89 -10.51
C ASP A 87 24.80 -8.86 -9.07
N VAL A 88 23.88 -8.81 -8.09
CA VAL A 88 24.23 -8.78 -6.66
C VAL A 88 25.03 -10.02 -6.23
N HIS A 89 24.74 -11.17 -6.80
CA HIS A 89 25.41 -12.43 -6.45
C HIS A 89 26.87 -12.42 -6.91
N THR A 90 27.13 -11.95 -8.13
CA THR A 90 28.50 -11.78 -8.66
C THR A 90 29.29 -10.76 -7.84
N PHE A 91 28.66 -9.65 -7.48
CA PHE A 91 29.25 -8.62 -6.65
C PHE A 91 29.73 -9.17 -5.31
N ILE A 92 28.85 -9.85 -4.55
CA ILE A 92 29.17 -10.40 -3.24
C ILE A 92 30.24 -11.50 -3.37
N GLU A 93 30.13 -12.40 -4.34
CA GLU A 93 31.09 -13.49 -4.56
C GLU A 93 32.47 -12.95 -4.91
N ARG A 94 32.59 -11.93 -5.78
CA ARG A 94 33.85 -11.26 -6.09
C ARG A 94 34.49 -10.67 -4.84
N VAL A 95 33.78 -9.84 -4.10
CA VAL A 95 34.31 -9.19 -2.90
C VAL A 95 34.69 -10.20 -1.82
N LEU A 96 33.89 -11.24 -1.63
CA LEU A 96 34.18 -12.30 -0.69
C LEU A 96 35.45 -13.07 -1.08
N THR A 97 35.65 -13.34 -2.38
CA THR A 97 36.85 -14.00 -2.91
C THR A 97 38.08 -13.09 -2.78
N GLU A 98 37.98 -11.80 -3.03
CA GLU A 98 39.02 -10.82 -2.81
C GLU A 98 39.49 -10.78 -1.34
N ARG A 99 38.55 -10.92 -0.38
CA ARG A 99 38.85 -10.87 1.07
C ARG A 99 39.38 -12.19 1.64
N LEU A 100 38.85 -13.32 1.15
CA LEU A 100 39.10 -14.65 1.74
C LEU A 100 39.87 -15.62 0.82
N GLY A 101 40.15 -15.24 -0.42
CA GLY A 101 40.78 -16.13 -1.39
C GLY A 101 39.94 -17.38 -1.68
N ALA A 102 40.56 -18.54 -1.70
CA ALA A 102 39.92 -19.82 -1.99
C ALA A 102 38.73 -20.15 -1.04
N LEU A 103 38.75 -19.66 0.21
CA LEU A 103 37.69 -19.86 1.16
C LEU A 103 36.40 -19.15 0.69
N GLY A 104 36.52 -17.94 0.13
CA GLY A 104 35.36 -17.20 -0.41
C GLY A 104 34.62 -17.98 -1.50
N GLY A 105 35.35 -18.70 -2.35
CA GLY A 105 34.78 -19.55 -3.39
C GLY A 105 33.99 -20.78 -2.90
N LYS A 106 34.23 -21.23 -1.65
CA LYS A 106 33.49 -22.37 -1.07
C LYS A 106 32.01 -22.04 -0.85
N LEU A 107 31.65 -20.76 -0.60
CA LEU A 107 30.29 -20.38 -0.26
C LEU A 107 29.26 -20.69 -1.36
N ARG A 108 29.70 -20.84 -2.59
CA ARG A 108 28.83 -21.15 -3.72
C ARG A 108 28.33 -22.60 -3.76
N ALA A 109 29.00 -23.52 -3.04
CA ALA A 109 28.69 -24.93 -3.10
C ALA A 109 27.21 -25.20 -2.70
N GLY A 110 26.49 -25.95 -3.54
CA GLY A 110 25.12 -26.41 -3.24
C GLY A 110 24.01 -25.38 -3.41
N ARG A 111 24.28 -24.16 -3.92
CA ARG A 111 23.23 -23.19 -4.27
C ARG A 111 23.32 -22.71 -5.71
N SER A 112 22.29 -22.05 -6.19
CA SER A 112 22.20 -21.46 -7.52
C SER A 112 21.75 -19.99 -7.43
N ARG A 113 22.04 -19.19 -8.47
CA ARG A 113 21.41 -17.87 -8.60
C ARG A 113 19.88 -17.93 -8.61
N ASN A 114 19.29 -19.06 -9.02
CA ASN A 114 17.85 -19.22 -9.11
C ASN A 114 17.19 -19.16 -7.74
N ASP A 115 17.68 -19.94 -6.76
CA ASP A 115 17.14 -19.90 -5.40
C ASP A 115 17.60 -18.66 -4.62
N GLN A 116 18.80 -18.12 -4.89
CA GLN A 116 19.26 -16.86 -4.31
C GLN A 116 18.34 -15.70 -4.72
N THR A 117 18.12 -15.49 -6.03
CA THR A 117 17.27 -14.40 -6.54
C THR A 117 15.84 -14.52 -6.02
N ALA A 118 15.28 -15.73 -5.97
CA ALA A 118 13.94 -15.96 -5.42
C ALA A 118 13.86 -15.60 -3.93
N ASN A 119 14.91 -15.96 -3.16
CA ASN A 119 15.01 -15.65 -1.74
C ASN A 119 15.15 -14.14 -1.48
N ASP A 120 16.06 -13.48 -2.19
CA ASP A 120 16.35 -12.07 -2.00
C ASP A 120 15.13 -11.19 -2.28
N LEU A 121 14.43 -11.48 -3.38
CA LEU A 121 13.21 -10.75 -3.72
C LEU A 121 12.11 -10.98 -2.69
N ARG A 122 11.97 -12.20 -2.17
CA ARG A 122 10.99 -12.56 -1.16
C ARG A 122 11.26 -11.88 0.18
N LEU A 123 12.52 -11.84 0.62
CA LEU A 123 12.95 -11.11 1.82
C LEU A 123 12.74 -9.60 1.65
N PHE A 124 13.15 -9.05 0.50
CA PHE A 124 12.95 -7.62 0.17
C PHE A 124 11.47 -7.23 0.27
N LEU A 125 10.58 -8.03 -0.33
CA LEU A 125 9.15 -7.75 -0.31
C LEU A 125 8.56 -7.83 1.10
N ARG A 126 8.96 -8.83 1.90
CA ARG A 126 8.48 -8.99 3.27
C ARG A 126 8.92 -7.83 4.17
N ASP A 127 10.12 -7.32 3.99
CA ASP A 127 10.65 -6.16 4.70
C ASP A 127 9.89 -4.88 4.30
N HIS A 128 9.79 -4.63 3.00
CA HIS A 128 9.12 -3.43 2.50
C HIS A 128 7.61 -3.45 2.71
N ALA A 129 6.97 -4.61 2.81
CA ALA A 129 5.57 -4.71 3.21
C ALA A 129 5.33 -4.12 4.62
N ARG A 130 6.29 -4.30 5.56
CA ARG A 130 6.24 -3.70 6.89
C ARG A 130 6.42 -2.18 6.82
N THR A 131 7.40 -1.72 6.05
CA THR A 131 7.64 -0.29 5.85
C THR A 131 6.42 0.39 5.22
N ILE A 132 5.86 -0.20 4.16
CA ILE A 132 4.64 0.32 3.51
C ILE A 132 3.46 0.31 4.49
N ALA A 133 3.27 -0.76 5.26
CA ALA A 133 2.21 -0.80 6.28
C ALA A 133 2.36 0.32 7.31
N THR A 134 3.58 0.60 7.78
CA THR A 134 3.85 1.72 8.70
C THR A 134 3.45 3.07 8.08
N GLU A 135 3.77 3.30 6.82
CA GLU A 135 3.37 4.53 6.12
C GLU A 135 1.84 4.62 5.91
N VAL A 136 1.17 3.51 5.61
CA VAL A 136 -0.31 3.45 5.53
C VAL A 136 -0.93 3.76 6.89
N LEU A 137 -0.37 3.21 7.98
CA LEU A 137 -0.82 3.48 9.35
C LEU A 137 -0.66 4.97 9.69
N GLY A 138 0.43 5.61 9.25
CA GLY A 138 0.62 7.06 9.41
C GLY A 138 -0.49 7.88 8.72
N LEU A 139 -0.86 7.52 7.49
CA LEU A 139 -1.97 8.16 6.78
C LEU A 139 -3.33 7.89 7.47
N GLN A 140 -3.57 6.66 7.92
CA GLN A 140 -4.78 6.32 8.68
C GLN A 140 -4.87 7.10 9.99
N GLN A 141 -3.75 7.23 10.72
CA GLN A 141 -3.69 8.01 11.94
C GLN A 141 -4.06 9.48 11.69
N ALA A 142 -3.52 10.09 10.63
CA ALA A 142 -3.87 11.46 10.24
C ALA A 142 -5.37 11.61 9.93
N LEU A 143 -5.98 10.64 9.23
CA LEU A 143 -7.43 10.63 8.96
C LEU A 143 -8.25 10.51 10.24
N VAL A 144 -7.83 9.65 11.19
CA VAL A 144 -8.51 9.46 12.48
C VAL A 144 -8.41 10.72 13.35
N GLU A 145 -7.24 11.35 13.43
CA GLU A 145 -7.03 12.59 14.18
C GLU A 145 -7.87 13.75 13.64
N GLN A 146 -7.96 13.89 12.32
CA GLN A 146 -8.87 14.85 11.70
C GLN A 146 -10.34 14.49 11.98
N ALA A 147 -10.70 13.22 11.91
CA ALA A 147 -12.05 12.77 12.23
C ALA A 147 -12.45 13.10 13.68
N GLU A 148 -11.55 12.93 14.65
CA GLU A 148 -11.80 13.29 16.06
C GLU A 148 -12.17 14.76 16.24
N GLN A 149 -11.53 15.65 15.48
CA GLN A 149 -11.79 17.08 15.53
C GLN A 149 -13.14 17.45 14.88
N HIS A 150 -13.63 16.62 13.97
CA HIS A 150 -14.77 16.94 13.10
C HIS A 150 -16.00 16.03 13.30
N VAL A 151 -16.13 15.39 14.49
CA VAL A 151 -17.27 14.55 14.83
C VAL A 151 -18.61 15.33 14.81
N GLN A 152 -18.57 16.64 15.02
CA GLN A 152 -19.76 17.53 15.02
C GLN A 152 -19.83 18.42 13.75
N SER A 153 -18.86 18.32 12.86
CA SER A 153 -18.81 19.14 11.62
C SER A 153 -19.73 18.54 10.57
N ILE A 154 -20.91 19.11 10.40
CA ILE A 154 -21.93 18.63 9.47
C ILE A 154 -21.61 19.13 8.06
N CYS A 155 -21.68 18.25 7.07
CA CYS A 155 -21.49 18.54 5.65
C CYS A 155 -22.51 17.79 4.79
N PRO A 156 -22.69 18.17 3.53
CA PRO A 156 -23.50 17.37 2.61
C PRO A 156 -22.77 16.07 2.25
N GLY A 157 -23.46 14.93 2.29
CA GLY A 157 -23.04 13.70 1.66
C GLY A 157 -23.48 13.68 0.20
N PHE A 158 -22.69 12.99 -0.65
CA PHE A 158 -22.91 12.94 -2.08
C PHE A 158 -23.13 11.51 -2.60
N THR A 159 -24.03 11.38 -3.56
CA THR A 159 -24.11 10.24 -4.48
C THR A 159 -24.22 10.79 -5.89
N HIS A 160 -23.55 10.17 -6.88
CA HIS A 160 -23.54 10.67 -8.27
C HIS A 160 -23.05 12.12 -8.43
N LEU A 161 -22.19 12.59 -7.52
CA LEU A 161 -21.78 14.00 -7.38
C LEU A 161 -22.98 14.97 -7.19
N GLN A 162 -24.11 14.46 -6.73
CA GLN A 162 -25.27 15.26 -6.30
C GLN A 162 -25.37 15.22 -4.77
N GLN A 163 -25.78 16.32 -4.17
CA GLN A 163 -26.08 16.37 -2.73
C GLN A 163 -27.19 15.38 -2.41
N ALA A 164 -26.97 14.56 -1.40
CA ALA A 164 -27.89 13.48 -1.03
C ALA A 164 -28.48 13.66 0.36
N GLN A 165 -27.67 13.47 1.40
CA GLN A 165 -28.08 13.57 2.79
C GLN A 165 -26.97 14.24 3.63
N PRO A 166 -27.33 14.93 4.73
CA PRO A 166 -26.34 15.45 5.66
C PRO A 166 -25.58 14.30 6.36
N ILE A 167 -24.27 14.47 6.54
CA ILE A 167 -23.40 13.59 7.31
C ILE A 167 -22.48 14.43 8.20
N VAL A 168 -21.79 13.83 9.17
CA VAL A 168 -20.63 14.49 9.80
C VAL A 168 -19.38 14.22 8.97
N PHE A 169 -18.52 15.22 8.84
CA PHE A 169 -17.30 15.13 8.02
C PHE A 169 -16.35 14.02 8.50
N ALA A 170 -16.31 13.80 9.81
CA ALA A 170 -15.59 12.66 10.41
C ALA A 170 -15.99 11.31 9.82
N HIS A 171 -17.30 11.09 9.59
CA HIS A 171 -17.81 9.85 9.01
C HIS A 171 -17.23 9.59 7.62
N HIS A 172 -17.12 10.62 6.81
CA HIS A 172 -16.53 10.56 5.48
C HIS A 172 -15.02 10.22 5.53
N LEU A 173 -14.25 10.91 6.40
CA LEU A 173 -12.82 10.62 6.58
C LEU A 173 -12.57 9.17 7.03
N LEU A 174 -13.41 8.67 7.94
CA LEU A 174 -13.29 7.29 8.42
C LEU A 174 -13.59 6.25 7.33
N ALA A 175 -14.39 6.56 6.32
CA ALA A 175 -14.61 5.66 5.19
C ALA A 175 -13.32 5.39 4.42
N HIS A 176 -12.46 6.40 4.23
CA HIS A 176 -11.13 6.23 3.66
C HIS A 176 -10.19 5.44 4.58
N ALA A 177 -10.19 5.74 5.89
CA ALA A 177 -9.41 4.98 6.85
C ALA A 177 -9.80 3.48 6.86
N GLN A 178 -11.09 3.15 6.73
CA GLN A 178 -11.57 1.76 6.61
C GLN A 178 -11.09 1.05 5.35
N SER A 179 -10.95 1.75 4.23
CA SER A 179 -10.40 1.14 3.01
C SER A 179 -8.92 0.77 3.18
N MET A 180 -8.13 1.66 3.79
CA MET A 180 -6.71 1.46 4.06
C MET A 180 -6.46 0.41 5.16
N LEU A 181 -7.36 0.29 6.14
CA LEU A 181 -7.33 -0.80 7.11
C LEU A 181 -7.33 -2.17 6.41
N ARG A 182 -8.18 -2.32 5.39
CA ARG A 182 -8.23 -3.56 4.57
C ARG A 182 -6.98 -3.75 3.71
N ASP A 183 -6.30 -2.67 3.30
CA ASP A 183 -5.05 -2.78 2.54
C ASP A 183 -3.92 -3.34 3.41
N VAL A 184 -3.81 -2.89 4.67
CA VAL A 184 -2.85 -3.49 5.62
C VAL A 184 -3.22 -4.94 5.95
N GLN A 185 -4.51 -5.28 6.10
CA GLN A 185 -4.95 -6.67 6.27
C GLN A 185 -4.52 -7.55 5.09
N ARG A 186 -4.61 -7.05 3.85
CA ARG A 186 -4.09 -7.77 2.67
C ARG A 186 -2.59 -8.02 2.75
N LEU A 187 -1.80 -7.06 3.24
CA LEU A 187 -0.36 -7.25 3.46
C LEU A 187 -0.09 -8.33 4.52
N VAL A 188 -0.87 -8.35 5.60
CA VAL A 188 -0.78 -9.40 6.64
C VAL A 188 -1.05 -10.79 6.05
N ASP A 189 -2.15 -10.92 5.33
CA ASP A 189 -2.55 -12.18 4.69
C ASP A 189 -1.55 -12.63 3.61
N TRP A 190 -1.04 -11.68 2.84
CA TRP A 190 0.00 -11.92 1.84
C TRP A 190 1.29 -12.42 2.50
N ASP A 191 1.75 -11.78 3.57
CA ASP A 191 2.99 -12.18 4.26
C ASP A 191 2.89 -13.59 4.83
N ALA A 192 1.74 -14.00 5.37
CA ALA A 192 1.52 -15.34 5.88
C ALA A 192 1.73 -16.42 4.80
N ARG A 193 1.30 -16.17 3.56
CA ARG A 193 1.53 -17.08 2.42
C ARG A 193 2.96 -17.00 1.87
N THR A 194 3.58 -15.84 1.96
CA THR A 194 4.92 -15.58 1.41
C THR A 194 6.04 -16.06 2.35
N ALA A 195 5.74 -16.36 3.60
CA ALA A 195 6.72 -16.70 4.63
C ALA A 195 7.32 -18.12 4.50
N LEU A 196 7.65 -18.56 3.27
CA LEU A 196 8.33 -19.80 2.96
C LEU A 196 9.63 -19.54 2.19
N SER A 197 10.75 -20.15 2.64
CA SER A 197 12.07 -19.93 2.05
C SER A 197 12.27 -20.77 0.78
N PRO A 198 12.67 -20.19 -0.33
CA PRO A 198 13.09 -20.92 -1.53
C PRO A 198 14.54 -21.38 -1.47
N LEU A 199 15.36 -20.88 -0.50
CA LEU A 199 16.78 -21.20 -0.40
C LEU A 199 16.97 -22.68 -0.02
N GLY A 200 17.80 -23.38 -0.79
CA GLY A 200 17.99 -24.84 -0.73
C GLY A 200 17.37 -25.57 -1.93
N ALA A 201 16.57 -24.88 -2.76
CA ALA A 201 16.06 -25.42 -4.02
C ALA A 201 17.17 -25.56 -5.09
N ALA A 202 18.30 -24.90 -4.89
CA ALA A 202 19.43 -24.82 -5.84
C ALA A 202 18.93 -24.36 -7.23
N ALA A 203 19.36 -25.02 -8.31
CA ALA A 203 18.88 -24.62 -9.64
C ALA A 203 17.39 -24.93 -9.84
N MET A 204 16.90 -26.09 -9.35
CA MET A 204 15.49 -26.52 -9.42
C MET A 204 15.24 -27.89 -8.80
N ALA A 205 16.26 -28.69 -8.56
CA ALA A 205 16.12 -30.09 -8.14
C ALA A 205 16.40 -30.33 -6.65
N GLY A 206 16.63 -29.26 -5.89
CA GLY A 206 17.13 -29.32 -4.53
C GLY A 206 18.67 -29.42 -4.49
N SER A 207 19.26 -29.27 -3.31
CA SER A 207 20.69 -29.31 -3.11
C SER A 207 21.15 -30.67 -2.59
N ALA A 208 22.17 -31.27 -3.20
CA ALA A 208 22.82 -32.46 -2.68
C ALA A 208 23.72 -32.17 -1.46
N ILE A 209 24.01 -30.89 -1.20
CA ILE A 209 24.90 -30.40 -0.14
C ILE A 209 24.10 -29.77 0.99
N ALA A 210 23.38 -28.68 0.73
CA ALA A 210 22.55 -27.96 1.67
C ALA A 210 21.20 -28.68 1.83
N ARG A 211 21.19 -29.79 2.58
CA ARG A 211 20.06 -30.73 2.66
C ARG A 211 19.07 -30.44 3.79
N GLN A 212 19.34 -29.43 4.60
CA GLN A 212 18.49 -29.07 5.76
C GLN A 212 18.00 -27.63 5.67
N PRO A 213 17.23 -27.23 4.62
CA PRO A 213 16.80 -25.87 4.40
C PRO A 213 15.91 -25.30 5.51
N GLN A 214 15.40 -26.15 6.42
CA GLN A 214 14.63 -25.72 7.59
C GLN A 214 15.42 -24.79 8.51
N HIS A 215 16.72 -25.04 8.66
CA HIS A 215 17.58 -24.22 9.53
C HIS A 215 17.81 -22.82 8.95
N SER A 216 18.19 -22.74 7.66
CA SER A 216 18.37 -21.48 6.96
C SER A 216 17.05 -20.70 6.83
N ALA A 217 15.93 -21.37 6.60
CA ALA A 217 14.61 -20.75 6.58
C ALA A 217 14.30 -20.06 7.92
N LYS A 218 14.45 -20.79 9.05
CA LYS A 218 14.21 -20.24 10.39
C LYS A 218 15.12 -19.05 10.70
N GLU A 219 16.38 -19.12 10.33
CA GLU A 219 17.37 -18.06 10.55
C GLU A 219 17.01 -16.76 9.82
N MET A 220 16.42 -16.86 8.62
CA MET A 220 15.94 -15.74 7.83
C MET A 220 14.50 -15.28 8.19
N GLY A 221 13.91 -15.81 9.26
CA GLY A 221 12.57 -15.41 9.71
C GLY A 221 11.42 -15.95 8.85
N TYR A 222 11.63 -17.07 8.15
CA TYR A 222 10.57 -17.80 7.48
C TYR A 222 9.91 -18.83 8.42
N THR A 223 8.70 -19.25 8.10
CA THR A 223 8.00 -20.31 8.82
C THR A 223 8.51 -21.71 8.46
N GLY A 224 9.13 -21.84 7.28
CA GLY A 224 9.71 -23.09 6.78
C GLY A 224 10.24 -22.93 5.37
N PRO A 225 10.81 -23.99 4.78
CA PRO A 225 11.19 -24.03 3.37
C PRO A 225 9.96 -24.24 2.47
N CYS A 226 10.09 -23.87 1.18
CA CYS A 226 9.12 -24.24 0.16
C CYS A 226 9.08 -25.76 -0.01
N GLU A 227 7.87 -26.33 -0.24
CA GLU A 227 7.65 -27.76 -0.33
C GLU A 227 8.26 -28.40 -1.60
N ASN A 228 8.25 -27.67 -2.71
CA ASN A 228 8.74 -28.15 -4.00
C ASN A 228 9.82 -27.23 -4.56
N SER A 229 10.99 -27.77 -4.88
CA SER A 229 12.14 -27.00 -5.34
C SER A 229 11.97 -26.40 -6.75
N ILE A 230 11.18 -27.01 -7.62
CA ILE A 230 10.86 -26.45 -8.95
C ILE A 230 9.96 -25.22 -8.76
N ASP A 231 8.93 -25.36 -7.96
CA ASP A 231 8.02 -24.27 -7.62
C ASP A 231 8.76 -23.12 -6.90
N ALA A 232 9.62 -23.43 -5.95
CA ALA A 232 10.39 -22.47 -5.17
C ALA A 232 11.19 -21.47 -6.03
N VAL A 233 11.74 -21.91 -7.16
CA VAL A 233 12.51 -21.05 -8.08
C VAL A 233 11.67 -20.48 -9.22
N ALA A 234 10.52 -21.08 -9.51
CA ALA A 234 9.62 -20.66 -10.59
C ALA A 234 8.59 -19.63 -10.17
N SER A 235 8.00 -19.78 -8.97
CA SER A 235 6.84 -19.01 -8.54
C SER A 235 7.14 -17.52 -8.38
N ARG A 236 6.25 -16.70 -8.92
CA ARG A 236 6.21 -15.24 -8.74
C ARG A 236 4.77 -14.78 -8.46
N ASP A 237 3.87 -15.69 -8.11
CA ASP A 237 2.51 -15.41 -7.68
C ASP A 237 2.49 -14.49 -6.46
N HIS A 238 3.37 -14.72 -5.47
CA HIS A 238 3.55 -13.83 -4.32
C HIS A 238 4.01 -12.41 -4.72
N VAL A 239 4.77 -12.26 -5.81
CA VAL A 239 5.15 -10.95 -6.36
C VAL A 239 3.96 -10.28 -7.01
N ALA A 240 3.20 -11.02 -7.82
CA ALA A 240 1.97 -10.51 -8.45
C ALA A 240 0.91 -10.12 -7.40
N GLU A 241 0.78 -10.92 -6.34
CA GLU A 241 -0.13 -10.62 -5.23
C GLU A 241 0.30 -9.37 -4.46
N PHE A 242 1.59 -9.16 -4.19
CA PHE A 242 2.10 -7.92 -3.62
C PHE A 242 1.78 -6.71 -4.51
N LEU A 243 2.01 -6.83 -5.83
CA LEU A 243 1.68 -5.77 -6.78
C LEU A 243 0.17 -5.52 -6.87
N PHE A 244 -0.66 -6.55 -6.71
CA PHE A 244 -2.10 -6.39 -6.57
C PHE A 244 -2.47 -5.57 -5.34
N VAL A 245 -1.87 -5.86 -4.18
CA VAL A 245 -2.10 -5.07 -2.96
C VAL A 245 -1.64 -3.63 -3.15
N ALA A 246 -0.47 -3.41 -3.76
CA ALA A 246 0.03 -2.08 -4.10
C ALA A 246 -0.92 -1.33 -5.05
N GLY A 247 -1.47 -2.01 -6.06
CA GLY A 247 -2.47 -1.46 -6.98
C GLY A 247 -3.78 -1.09 -6.28
N MET A 248 -4.29 -1.96 -5.39
CA MET A 248 -5.50 -1.68 -4.60
C MET A 248 -5.31 -0.50 -3.65
N LEU A 249 -4.17 -0.43 -2.97
CA LEU A 249 -3.80 0.72 -2.15
C LEU A 249 -3.74 1.99 -3.00
N GLY A 250 -3.14 1.92 -4.20
CA GLY A 250 -3.14 3.02 -5.17
C GLY A 250 -4.54 3.48 -5.55
N VAL A 251 -5.49 2.57 -5.77
CA VAL A 251 -6.91 2.90 -6.04
C VAL A 251 -7.54 3.63 -4.85
N ASN A 252 -7.31 3.17 -3.62
CA ASN A 252 -7.86 3.81 -2.42
C ASN A 252 -7.26 5.20 -2.20
N ILE A 253 -5.94 5.37 -2.39
CA ILE A 253 -5.26 6.67 -2.36
C ILE A 253 -5.80 7.58 -3.46
N SER A 254 -6.01 7.07 -4.68
CA SER A 254 -6.56 7.84 -5.80
C SER A 254 -7.96 8.40 -5.50
N ARG A 255 -8.82 7.60 -4.86
CA ARG A 255 -10.17 8.05 -4.46
C ARG A 255 -10.12 9.17 -3.42
N LEU A 256 -9.27 9.03 -2.39
CA LEU A 256 -9.05 10.10 -1.42
C LEU A 256 -8.49 11.35 -2.10
N SER A 257 -7.55 11.19 -3.01
CA SER A 257 -6.95 12.28 -3.76
C SER A 257 -7.95 13.04 -4.62
N GLU A 258 -8.86 12.33 -5.29
CA GLU A 258 -9.95 12.93 -6.06
C GLU A 258 -10.82 13.84 -5.19
N GLU A 259 -11.20 13.36 -4.00
CA GLU A 259 -12.00 14.15 -3.08
C GLU A 259 -11.25 15.38 -2.55
N PHE A 260 -9.93 15.29 -2.29
CA PHE A 260 -9.13 16.46 -1.94
C PHE A 260 -9.09 17.48 -3.07
N CYS A 261 -9.00 17.07 -4.34
CA CYS A 261 -9.09 17.97 -5.49
C CYS A 261 -10.44 18.68 -5.53
N LEU A 262 -11.55 17.98 -5.24
CA LEU A 262 -12.87 18.57 -5.16
C LEU A 262 -13.00 19.52 -3.95
N TRP A 263 -12.69 19.04 -2.74
CA TRP A 263 -12.87 19.78 -1.49
C TRP A 263 -12.04 21.07 -1.41
N SER A 264 -10.85 21.07 -2.00
CA SER A 264 -9.97 22.27 -2.05
C SER A 264 -10.34 23.25 -3.17
N SER A 265 -11.23 22.85 -4.09
CA SER A 265 -11.65 23.70 -5.20
C SER A 265 -12.45 24.91 -4.74
N ARG A 266 -12.50 25.98 -5.58
CA ARG A 266 -13.30 27.19 -5.33
C ARG A 266 -14.80 26.89 -5.19
N GLN A 267 -15.28 25.83 -5.83
CA GLN A 267 -16.68 25.45 -5.83
C GLN A 267 -17.10 24.79 -4.51
N PHE A 268 -16.23 23.91 -3.97
CA PHE A 268 -16.49 23.25 -2.69
C PHE A 268 -16.04 24.07 -1.48
N ARG A 269 -14.79 24.52 -1.47
CA ARG A 269 -14.19 25.28 -0.37
C ARG A 269 -14.30 24.63 1.01
N TRP A 270 -14.25 23.29 1.05
CA TRP A 270 -14.38 22.53 2.29
C TRP A 270 -13.09 22.45 3.07
N VAL A 271 -11.95 22.39 2.37
CA VAL A 271 -10.63 22.34 2.98
C VAL A 271 -9.69 23.39 2.38
N VAL A 272 -8.78 23.86 3.20
CA VAL A 272 -7.62 24.65 2.78
C VAL A 272 -6.39 23.82 3.08
N LEU A 273 -5.60 23.54 2.04
CA LEU A 273 -4.35 22.82 2.19
C LEU A 273 -3.29 23.73 2.81
N ASP A 274 -2.36 23.17 3.58
CA ASP A 274 -1.21 23.90 4.09
C ASP A 274 -0.27 24.31 2.93
N ASP A 275 0.45 25.42 3.10
CA ASP A 275 1.37 25.92 2.07
C ASP A 275 2.53 24.98 1.79
N ALA A 276 2.95 24.17 2.78
CA ALA A 276 3.99 23.17 2.61
C ALA A 276 3.52 21.95 1.76
N TYR A 277 2.20 21.80 1.57
CA TYR A 277 1.59 20.66 0.86
C TYR A 277 0.78 21.10 -0.38
N ALA A 278 1.03 22.30 -0.89
CA ALA A 278 0.38 22.84 -2.07
C ALA A 278 1.39 23.63 -2.90
N THR A 279 1.10 23.87 -4.17
CA THR A 279 1.93 24.72 -5.02
C THR A 279 1.16 25.92 -5.54
N GLY A 280 1.88 26.93 -5.99
CA GLY A 280 1.33 28.11 -6.64
C GLY A 280 1.39 28.03 -8.16
N SER A 281 1.07 29.15 -8.80
CA SER A 281 1.21 29.32 -10.24
C SER A 281 2.23 30.43 -10.53
N SER A 282 3.09 30.21 -11.51
CA SER A 282 4.08 31.22 -11.95
C SER A 282 3.45 32.45 -12.62
N ILE A 283 2.19 32.35 -13.04
CA ILE A 283 1.47 33.43 -13.77
C ILE A 283 0.21 33.91 -13.03
N MET A 284 -0.36 33.08 -12.14
CA MET A 284 -1.59 33.40 -11.40
C MET A 284 -1.31 33.43 -9.89
N PRO A 285 -1.05 34.63 -9.29
CA PRO A 285 -0.58 34.76 -7.91
C PRO A 285 -1.57 34.22 -6.86
N GLN A 286 -2.86 34.22 -7.19
CA GLN A 286 -3.94 33.76 -6.29
C GLN A 286 -4.14 32.23 -6.29
N LYS A 287 -3.51 31.52 -7.23
CA LYS A 287 -3.77 30.08 -7.43
C LYS A 287 -2.97 29.21 -6.46
N LYS A 288 -3.66 28.28 -5.82
CA LYS A 288 -3.10 27.25 -4.95
C LYS A 288 -3.59 25.88 -5.43
N ASN A 289 -2.66 25.01 -5.79
CA ASN A 289 -2.96 23.73 -6.43
C ASN A 289 -2.81 22.58 -5.45
N PRO A 290 -3.67 21.54 -5.54
CA PRO A 290 -3.58 20.32 -4.72
C PRO A 290 -2.62 19.30 -5.35
N ASP A 291 -1.37 19.68 -5.65
CA ASP A 291 -0.44 18.85 -6.45
C ASP A 291 -0.17 17.48 -5.84
N ILE A 292 -0.12 17.36 -4.50
CA ILE A 292 0.07 16.05 -3.85
C ILE A 292 -1.08 15.11 -4.21
N ALA A 293 -2.31 15.59 -4.13
CA ALA A 293 -3.48 14.79 -4.50
C ALA A 293 -3.46 14.42 -5.99
N GLU A 294 -3.12 15.35 -6.88
CA GLU A 294 -3.03 15.07 -8.31
C GLU A 294 -1.93 14.08 -8.66
N LEU A 295 -0.73 14.23 -8.08
CA LEU A 295 0.39 13.32 -8.27
C LEU A 295 0.09 11.92 -7.71
N ALA A 296 -0.52 11.83 -6.53
CA ALA A 296 -0.91 10.55 -5.93
C ALA A 296 -1.94 9.82 -6.80
N ARG A 297 -2.96 10.54 -7.29
CA ARG A 297 -3.96 10.03 -8.23
C ARG A 297 -3.32 9.52 -9.53
N GLY A 298 -2.38 10.27 -10.10
CA GLY A 298 -1.66 9.88 -11.31
C GLY A 298 -0.80 8.62 -11.11
N LYS A 299 -0.12 8.51 -9.96
CA LYS A 299 0.74 7.36 -9.63
C LYS A 299 -0.03 6.04 -9.39
N ALA A 300 -1.31 6.08 -9.08
CA ALA A 300 -2.15 4.89 -8.99
C ALA A 300 -2.19 4.10 -10.30
N GLY A 301 -2.25 4.79 -11.45
CA GLY A 301 -2.19 4.15 -12.76
C GLY A 301 -0.86 3.41 -13.01
N ARG A 302 0.25 3.95 -12.50
CA ARG A 302 1.56 3.30 -12.55
C ARG A 302 1.60 1.99 -11.76
N LEU A 303 1.06 1.98 -10.54
CA LEU A 303 0.97 0.77 -9.70
C LEU A 303 0.15 -0.33 -10.38
N ILE A 304 -0.98 0.01 -11.00
CA ILE A 304 -1.81 -0.92 -11.77
C ILE A 304 -1.04 -1.44 -13.00
N GLY A 305 -0.31 -0.55 -13.69
CA GLY A 305 0.53 -0.91 -14.84
C GLY A 305 1.63 -1.91 -14.48
N ASN A 306 2.28 -1.76 -13.31
CA ASN A 306 3.30 -2.68 -12.82
C ASN A 306 2.76 -4.12 -12.61
N LEU A 307 1.57 -4.25 -12.01
CA LEU A 307 0.88 -5.54 -11.89
C LEU A 307 0.59 -6.14 -13.27
N THR A 308 0.00 -5.35 -14.17
CA THR A 308 -0.38 -5.81 -15.52
C THR A 308 0.85 -6.26 -16.31
N GLY A 309 1.95 -5.53 -16.25
CA GLY A 309 3.21 -5.86 -16.89
C GLY A 309 3.78 -7.20 -16.41
N LEU A 310 3.84 -7.39 -15.08
CA LEU A 310 4.31 -8.65 -14.50
C LEU A 310 3.42 -9.83 -14.89
N MET A 311 2.11 -9.70 -14.79
CA MET A 311 1.16 -10.75 -15.18
C MET A 311 1.33 -11.14 -16.66
N SER A 312 1.58 -10.16 -17.52
CA SER A 312 1.84 -10.39 -18.94
C SER A 312 3.15 -11.16 -19.18
N THR A 313 4.17 -10.93 -18.37
CA THR A 313 5.43 -11.67 -18.41
C THR A 313 5.22 -13.13 -17.96
N LEU A 314 4.50 -13.35 -16.87
CA LEU A 314 4.37 -14.68 -16.24
C LEU A 314 3.51 -15.67 -17.03
N LYS A 315 2.49 -15.20 -17.76
CA LYS A 315 1.38 -16.00 -18.30
C LYS A 315 1.76 -17.22 -19.16
N SER A 316 2.93 -17.27 -19.73
CA SER A 316 3.31 -18.34 -20.70
C SER A 316 4.68 -18.94 -20.41
N LEU A 317 5.25 -18.68 -19.22
CA LEU A 317 6.54 -19.24 -18.84
C LEU A 317 6.41 -20.70 -18.44
N PRO A 318 7.34 -21.57 -18.84
CA PRO A 318 7.45 -22.89 -18.28
C PRO A 318 7.92 -22.83 -16.82
N LEU A 319 7.78 -23.92 -16.08
CA LEU A 319 8.27 -24.03 -14.71
C LEU A 319 9.80 -23.88 -14.63
N SER A 320 10.32 -23.81 -13.42
CA SER A 320 11.71 -23.48 -13.11
C SER A 320 12.05 -22.02 -13.42
N TYR A 321 13.32 -21.71 -13.61
CA TYR A 321 13.78 -20.35 -13.84
C TYR A 321 14.00 -20.11 -15.33
N ASN A 322 13.43 -19.00 -15.82
CA ASN A 322 13.69 -18.44 -17.13
C ASN A 322 14.12 -16.97 -16.98
N ARG A 323 14.93 -16.45 -17.89
CA ARG A 323 15.49 -15.11 -17.80
C ARG A 323 14.44 -13.99 -17.83
N ASP A 324 13.26 -14.26 -18.35
CA ASP A 324 12.07 -13.40 -18.31
C ASP A 324 11.72 -12.96 -16.88
N LEU A 325 11.95 -13.82 -15.89
CA LEU A 325 11.74 -13.52 -14.48
C LEU A 325 12.63 -12.37 -13.94
N SER A 326 13.61 -11.91 -14.70
CA SER A 326 14.39 -10.72 -14.36
C SER A 326 13.53 -9.44 -14.32
N GLU A 327 12.41 -9.41 -15.04
CA GLU A 327 11.46 -8.28 -15.10
C GLU A 327 10.65 -8.10 -13.79
N ASP A 328 10.60 -9.11 -12.92
CA ASP A 328 9.89 -9.04 -11.65
C ASP A 328 10.37 -7.87 -10.76
N LYS A 329 11.68 -7.62 -10.75
CA LYS A 329 12.31 -6.59 -9.90
C LYS A 329 11.97 -5.18 -10.35
N HIS A 330 11.81 -4.95 -11.65
CA HIS A 330 11.47 -3.64 -12.18
C HIS A 330 10.15 -3.13 -11.59
N SER A 331 9.10 -3.94 -11.73
CA SER A 331 7.75 -3.61 -11.25
C SER A 331 7.69 -3.48 -9.72
N VAL A 332 8.43 -4.34 -9.00
CA VAL A 332 8.48 -4.33 -7.54
C VAL A 332 9.15 -3.07 -7.00
N LEU A 333 10.39 -2.80 -7.42
CA LEU A 333 11.15 -1.65 -6.92
C LEU A 333 10.43 -0.34 -7.24
N ASP A 334 9.85 -0.23 -8.43
CA ASP A 334 9.08 0.93 -8.84
C ASP A 334 7.81 1.13 -7.99
N SER A 335 7.11 0.05 -7.66
CA SER A 335 5.91 0.12 -6.82
C SER A 335 6.23 0.49 -5.37
N VAL A 336 7.28 -0.10 -4.80
CA VAL A 336 7.76 0.23 -3.46
C VAL A 336 8.16 1.70 -3.38
N ASP A 337 9.01 2.17 -4.30
CA ASP A 337 9.47 3.56 -4.33
C ASP A 337 8.31 4.54 -4.50
N THR A 338 7.35 4.19 -5.35
CA THR A 338 6.14 5.01 -5.57
C THR A 338 5.32 5.14 -4.29
N LEU A 339 5.07 4.04 -3.57
CA LEU A 339 4.29 4.08 -2.33
C LEU A 339 5.00 4.83 -1.22
N LEU A 340 6.32 4.63 -1.05
CA LEU A 340 7.12 5.32 -0.03
C LEU A 340 7.26 6.83 -0.28
N LEU A 341 7.05 7.30 -1.51
CA LEU A 341 6.96 8.73 -1.81
C LEU A 341 5.55 9.29 -1.57
N VAL A 342 4.52 8.55 -1.96
CA VAL A 342 3.13 9.04 -1.94
C VAL A 342 2.54 9.05 -0.54
N LEU A 343 2.74 7.98 0.23
CA LEU A 343 2.08 7.80 1.53
C LEU A 343 2.42 8.89 2.55
N PRO A 344 3.71 9.22 2.81
CA PRO A 344 4.04 10.28 3.76
C PRO A 344 3.57 11.66 3.29
N ALA A 345 3.59 11.94 1.97
CA ALA A 345 3.08 13.19 1.43
C ALA A 345 1.56 13.33 1.64
N MET A 346 0.81 12.26 1.39
CA MET A 346 -0.63 12.22 1.65
C MET A 346 -0.94 12.34 3.14
N ALA A 347 -0.19 11.67 4.01
CA ALA A 347 -0.35 11.75 5.46
C ALA A 347 -0.13 13.19 5.95
N GLY A 348 0.94 13.85 5.50
CA GLY A 348 1.22 15.24 5.85
C GLY A 348 0.16 16.21 5.35
N MET A 349 -0.33 16.05 4.12
CA MET A 349 -1.42 16.85 3.55
C MET A 349 -2.71 16.71 4.38
N VAL A 350 -3.08 15.48 4.77
CA VAL A 350 -4.26 15.22 5.61
C VAL A 350 -4.08 15.81 7.01
N ALA A 351 -2.94 15.58 7.64
CA ALA A 351 -2.67 16.05 9.01
C ALA A 351 -2.73 17.56 9.16
N THR A 352 -2.36 18.31 8.10
CA THR A 352 -2.24 19.77 8.13
C THR A 352 -3.39 20.51 7.48
N MET A 353 -4.35 19.81 6.85
CA MET A 353 -5.50 20.46 6.23
C MET A 353 -6.34 21.25 7.24
N LYS A 354 -6.88 22.38 6.80
CA LYS A 354 -7.82 23.17 7.59
C LYS A 354 -9.23 23.01 7.03
N VAL A 355 -10.12 22.45 7.83
CA VAL A 355 -11.53 22.25 7.45
C VAL A 355 -12.31 23.54 7.65
N GLN A 356 -13.09 23.93 6.65
CA GLN A 356 -13.93 25.12 6.66
C GLN A 356 -15.33 24.76 7.19
N VAL A 357 -15.44 24.60 8.52
CA VAL A 357 -16.65 24.09 9.20
C VAL A 357 -17.90 24.90 8.87
N ASP A 358 -17.78 26.23 8.82
CA ASP A 358 -18.90 27.12 8.49
C ASP A 358 -19.39 26.90 7.06
N GLU A 359 -18.47 26.68 6.12
CA GLU A 359 -18.81 26.42 4.72
C GLU A 359 -19.47 25.04 4.55
N LEU A 360 -18.96 24.01 5.23
CA LEU A 360 -19.58 22.70 5.28
C LEU A 360 -21.01 22.78 5.78
N ARG A 361 -21.21 23.44 6.92
CA ARG A 361 -22.53 23.62 7.54
C ARG A 361 -23.48 24.42 6.66
N ARG A 362 -23.00 25.48 6.01
CA ARG A 362 -23.81 26.31 5.10
C ARG A 362 -24.34 25.51 3.92
N GLN A 363 -23.52 24.58 3.37
CA GLN A 363 -23.91 23.78 2.21
C GLN A 363 -24.76 22.56 2.60
N ALA A 364 -24.68 22.06 3.81
CA ALA A 364 -25.27 20.80 4.24
C ALA A 364 -26.79 20.69 3.98
N PRO A 365 -27.62 21.71 4.24
CA PRO A 365 -29.06 21.60 4.02
C PRO A 365 -29.50 21.90 2.59
N MET A 366 -28.63 22.47 1.75
CA MET A 366 -28.99 22.94 0.41
C MET A 366 -29.35 21.80 -0.55
N GLY A 367 -30.26 22.09 -1.51
CA GLY A 367 -30.63 21.11 -2.51
C GLY A 367 -31.56 20.01 -1.97
N PHE A 368 -32.36 20.34 -1.00
CA PHE A 368 -33.39 19.45 -0.42
C PHE A 368 -32.80 18.20 0.25
N THR A 369 -31.58 18.26 0.79
CA THR A 369 -30.90 17.11 1.43
C THR A 369 -31.70 16.54 2.61
N LEU A 370 -32.63 17.30 3.18
CA LEU A 370 -33.55 16.90 4.26
C LEU A 370 -34.85 16.25 3.77
N ALA A 371 -35.02 16.03 2.46
CA ALA A 371 -36.28 15.45 1.94
C ALA A 371 -36.52 14.03 2.48
N THR A 372 -35.49 13.22 2.63
CA THR A 372 -35.63 11.87 3.21
C THR A 372 -36.18 11.89 4.62
N GLU A 373 -35.88 12.93 5.41
CA GLU A 373 -36.39 13.08 6.78
C GLU A 373 -37.92 13.22 6.79
N VAL A 374 -38.52 13.92 5.80
CA VAL A 374 -39.98 14.03 5.64
C VAL A 374 -40.61 12.68 5.31
N ALA A 375 -40.02 11.94 4.36
CA ALA A 375 -40.48 10.61 3.98
C ALA A 375 -40.42 9.62 5.16
N ASP A 376 -39.33 9.61 5.88
CA ASP A 376 -39.14 8.77 7.09
C ASP A 376 -40.10 9.18 8.21
N TRP A 377 -40.30 10.49 8.41
CA TRP A 377 -41.25 11.02 9.39
C TRP A 377 -42.70 10.57 9.10
N LEU A 378 -43.13 10.60 7.85
CA LEU A 378 -44.45 10.07 7.43
C LEU A 378 -44.52 8.56 7.61
N ALA A 379 -43.50 7.83 7.21
CA ALA A 379 -43.44 6.36 7.29
C ALA A 379 -43.54 5.87 8.75
N THR A 380 -42.83 6.53 9.68
CA THR A 380 -42.91 6.21 11.12
C THR A 380 -44.29 6.49 11.73
N ARG A 381 -45.12 7.25 11.06
CA ARG A 381 -46.53 7.52 11.43
C ARG A 381 -47.53 6.63 10.70
N GLY A 382 -47.05 5.59 10.02
CA GLY A 382 -47.89 4.57 9.39
C GLY A 382 -48.27 4.85 7.94
N VAL A 383 -47.69 5.88 7.31
CA VAL A 383 -47.89 6.11 5.87
C VAL A 383 -47.01 5.11 5.09
N PRO A 384 -47.57 4.35 4.13
CA PRO A 384 -46.76 3.48 3.29
C PRO A 384 -45.62 4.25 2.61
N PHE A 385 -44.40 3.71 2.60
CA PHE A 385 -43.22 4.47 2.17
C PHE A 385 -43.34 5.01 0.73
N LYS A 386 -43.97 4.26 -0.19
CA LYS A 386 -44.19 4.74 -1.55
C LYS A 386 -45.01 6.03 -1.55
N GLU A 387 -46.10 6.07 -0.77
CA GLU A 387 -46.94 7.24 -0.63
C GLU A 387 -46.22 8.39 0.10
N ALA A 388 -45.47 8.07 1.17
CA ALA A 388 -44.63 9.05 1.85
C ALA A 388 -43.63 9.71 0.91
N HIS A 389 -43.02 8.94 0.01
CA HIS A 389 -42.09 9.43 -1.01
C HIS A 389 -42.82 10.34 -2.04
N GLU A 390 -44.02 9.98 -2.47
CA GLU A 390 -44.82 10.81 -3.41
C GLU A 390 -45.23 12.14 -2.77
N ILE A 391 -45.65 12.14 -1.50
CA ILE A 391 -45.96 13.35 -0.74
C ILE A 391 -44.72 14.24 -0.58
N THR A 392 -43.58 13.63 -0.21
CA THR A 392 -42.34 14.36 -0.07
C THR A 392 -41.91 14.98 -1.40
N GLY A 393 -42.01 14.25 -2.50
CA GLY A 393 -41.76 14.78 -3.85
C GLY A 393 -42.63 15.97 -4.22
N ALA A 394 -43.92 15.94 -3.87
CA ALA A 394 -44.82 17.05 -4.06
C ALA A 394 -44.43 18.28 -3.21
N LEU A 395 -43.98 18.05 -1.98
CA LEU A 395 -43.45 19.13 -1.12
C LEU A 395 -42.19 19.77 -1.70
N VAL A 396 -41.24 18.95 -2.17
CA VAL A 396 -40.05 19.45 -2.86
C VAL A 396 -40.41 20.30 -4.06
N GLN A 397 -41.31 19.82 -4.91
CA GLN A 397 -41.80 20.58 -6.09
C GLN A 397 -42.45 21.90 -5.70
N ALA A 398 -43.24 21.93 -4.62
CA ALA A 398 -43.82 23.14 -4.11
C ALA A 398 -42.77 24.15 -3.61
N CYS A 399 -41.75 23.67 -2.89
CA CYS A 399 -40.65 24.49 -2.43
C CYS A 399 -39.79 25.04 -3.60
N GLU A 400 -39.48 24.19 -4.61
CA GLU A 400 -38.80 24.64 -5.84
C GLU A 400 -39.53 25.79 -6.54
N LYS A 401 -40.84 25.67 -6.69
CA LYS A 401 -41.70 26.69 -7.34
C LYS A 401 -41.64 28.03 -6.60
N HIS A 402 -41.44 28.01 -5.28
CA HIS A 402 -41.37 29.20 -4.44
C HIS A 402 -39.93 29.65 -4.13
N GLU A 403 -38.92 28.96 -4.70
CA GLU A 403 -37.50 29.24 -4.49
C GLU A 403 -37.09 29.22 -3.00
N ILE A 404 -37.65 28.28 -2.22
CA ILE A 404 -37.39 28.08 -0.79
C ILE A 404 -36.93 26.64 -0.51
N GLU A 405 -36.23 26.44 0.59
CA GLU A 405 -35.90 25.12 1.09
C GLU A 405 -36.98 24.51 1.98
N LEU A 406 -36.91 23.20 2.26
CA LEU A 406 -37.96 22.47 2.99
C LEU A 406 -38.27 23.03 4.37
N TRP A 407 -37.24 23.48 5.11
CA TRP A 407 -37.42 24.06 6.45
C TRP A 407 -38.10 25.44 6.46
N GLU A 408 -38.18 26.09 5.30
CA GLU A 408 -38.84 27.39 5.13
C GLU A 408 -40.33 27.25 4.79
N ALA A 409 -40.80 26.03 4.44
CA ALA A 409 -42.18 25.78 4.08
C ALA A 409 -43.13 26.21 5.20
N SER A 410 -44.15 27.04 4.88
CA SER A 410 -45.13 27.50 5.83
C SER A 410 -46.12 26.38 6.24
N PRO A 411 -46.75 26.46 7.44
CA PRO A 411 -47.80 25.49 7.80
C PRO A 411 -48.92 25.40 6.78
N ALA A 412 -49.28 26.51 6.13
CA ALA A 412 -50.29 26.55 5.09
C ALA A 412 -49.85 25.77 3.83
N MET A 413 -48.61 25.93 3.40
CA MET A 413 -48.01 25.19 2.27
C MET A 413 -47.94 23.68 2.56
N LEU A 414 -47.53 23.29 3.76
CA LEU A 414 -47.49 21.89 4.20
C LEU A 414 -48.90 21.26 4.07
N ALA A 415 -49.91 21.91 4.64
CA ALA A 415 -51.32 21.44 4.59
C ALA A 415 -51.89 21.42 3.18
N GLU A 416 -51.48 22.32 2.29
CA GLU A 416 -51.90 22.35 0.89
C GLU A 416 -51.33 21.16 0.10
N VAL A 417 -50.08 20.76 0.39
CA VAL A 417 -49.42 19.60 -0.25
C VAL A 417 -50.09 18.29 0.21
N ASP A 418 -50.23 18.10 1.52
CA ASP A 418 -50.94 16.95 2.10
C ASP A 418 -51.31 17.20 3.56
N GLY A 419 -52.58 16.89 3.94
CA GLY A 419 -53.07 17.15 5.30
C GLY A 419 -52.37 16.37 6.41
N ARG A 420 -51.54 15.40 6.09
CA ARG A 420 -50.67 14.63 7.04
C ARG A 420 -49.36 15.34 7.34
N LEU A 421 -48.97 16.33 6.53
CA LEU A 421 -47.81 17.19 6.80
C LEU A 421 -48.15 18.24 7.84
N THR A 422 -48.23 17.82 9.10
CA THR A 422 -48.52 18.72 10.21
C THR A 422 -47.30 19.57 10.57
N PRO A 423 -47.45 20.72 11.26
CA PRO A 423 -46.32 21.63 11.57
C PRO A 423 -45.17 20.99 12.31
N ASP A 424 -45.38 19.89 13.04
CA ASP A 424 -44.33 19.12 13.76
C ASP A 424 -43.38 18.36 12.84
N VAL A 425 -43.67 18.25 11.52
CA VAL A 425 -42.67 17.77 10.55
C VAL A 425 -41.39 18.62 10.54
N ARG A 426 -41.48 19.89 10.96
CA ARG A 426 -40.34 20.79 11.03
C ARG A 426 -39.30 20.35 12.06
N ASP A 427 -39.69 19.57 13.07
CA ASP A 427 -38.76 19.06 14.08
C ASP A 427 -37.73 18.12 13.47
N CYS A 428 -38.05 17.42 12.40
CA CYS A 428 -37.09 16.56 11.67
C CYS A 428 -36.30 17.33 10.59
N LEU A 429 -36.71 18.55 10.22
CA LEU A 429 -36.07 19.38 9.18
C LEU A 429 -34.93 20.24 9.73
N THR A 430 -34.15 19.72 10.68
CA THR A 430 -32.92 20.32 11.17
C THR A 430 -31.75 19.40 10.89
N LEU A 431 -30.57 19.96 10.67
CA LEU A 431 -29.37 19.16 10.43
C LEU A 431 -29.08 18.23 11.61
N GLU A 432 -29.28 18.72 12.83
CA GLU A 432 -29.04 17.96 14.06
C GLU A 432 -29.99 16.75 14.18
N ALA A 433 -31.28 16.94 13.88
CA ALA A 433 -32.27 15.86 13.89
C ALA A 433 -31.94 14.81 12.83
N ALA A 434 -31.64 15.25 11.60
CA ALA A 434 -31.27 14.37 10.50
C ALA A 434 -30.04 13.50 10.82
N ILE A 435 -28.98 14.09 11.40
CA ILE A 435 -27.78 13.38 11.83
C ILE A 435 -28.09 12.41 12.98
N ALA A 436 -28.81 12.86 14.01
CA ALA A 436 -29.16 12.04 15.18
C ALA A 436 -30.02 10.82 14.82
N ALA A 437 -30.90 10.96 13.83
CA ALA A 437 -31.73 9.85 13.33
C ALA A 437 -30.91 8.69 12.75
N ARG A 438 -29.69 8.92 12.29
CA ARG A 438 -28.79 7.91 11.69
C ARG A 438 -27.95 7.19 12.74
N SER A 439 -28.59 6.74 13.84
CA SER A 439 -27.97 6.12 15.03
C SER A 439 -27.74 4.60 14.90
N GLY A 440 -28.08 3.99 13.78
CA GLY A 440 -27.80 2.57 13.50
C GLY A 440 -26.31 2.28 13.40
N TRP A 441 -25.93 0.99 13.45
CA TRP A 441 -24.54 0.56 13.30
C TRP A 441 -23.96 1.07 11.96
N GLY A 442 -22.81 1.74 12.03
CA GLY A 442 -22.17 2.34 10.86
C GLY A 442 -22.80 3.65 10.38
N GLY A 443 -23.80 4.17 11.06
CA GLY A 443 -24.45 5.44 10.76
C GLY A 443 -23.59 6.66 11.09
N THR A 444 -24.02 7.82 10.59
CA THR A 444 -23.29 9.09 10.72
C THR A 444 -23.52 9.82 12.03
N ALA A 445 -24.43 9.33 12.91
CA ALA A 445 -24.65 9.97 14.22
C ALA A 445 -23.34 10.06 15.02
N PRO A 446 -23.06 11.21 15.69
CA PRO A 446 -21.80 11.45 16.37
C PRO A 446 -21.37 10.36 17.35
N GLU A 447 -22.29 9.75 18.09
CA GLU A 447 -22.01 8.64 18.98
C GLU A 447 -21.53 7.39 18.23
N ARG A 448 -22.12 7.08 17.06
CA ARG A 448 -21.68 5.96 16.21
C ARG A 448 -20.31 6.22 15.61
N VAL A 449 -20.05 7.45 15.20
CA VAL A 449 -18.74 7.88 14.68
C VAL A 449 -17.64 7.78 15.75
N LYS A 450 -17.93 8.21 17.00
CA LYS A 450 -16.99 8.04 18.14
C LYS A 450 -16.68 6.58 18.42
N GLU A 451 -17.68 5.70 18.39
CA GLU A 451 -17.47 4.26 18.56
C GLU A 451 -16.61 3.68 17.40
N GLN A 452 -16.86 4.15 16.16
CA GLN A 452 -16.09 3.74 15.01
C GLN A 452 -14.61 4.17 15.14
N ILE A 453 -14.35 5.38 15.61
CA ILE A 453 -13.00 5.87 15.91
C ILE A 453 -12.31 4.96 16.94
N GLY A 454 -13.00 4.60 18.02
CA GLY A 454 -12.44 3.73 19.06
C GLY A 454 -12.07 2.35 18.52
N ARG A 455 -12.95 1.72 17.73
CA ARG A 455 -12.66 0.42 17.10
C ARG A 455 -11.51 0.51 16.10
N LEU A 456 -11.45 1.59 15.31
CA LEU A 456 -10.39 1.80 14.34
C LEU A 456 -9.03 1.96 15.01
N LYS A 457 -8.93 2.76 16.09
CA LYS A 457 -7.70 2.92 16.88
C LYS A 457 -7.20 1.58 17.43
N THR A 458 -8.09 0.72 17.91
CA THR A 458 -7.71 -0.63 18.34
C THR A 458 -7.13 -1.45 17.20
N ALA A 459 -7.78 -1.46 16.05
CA ALA A 459 -7.30 -2.20 14.89
C ALA A 459 -5.96 -1.66 14.34
N LEU A 460 -5.77 -0.33 14.34
CA LEU A 460 -4.49 0.29 13.96
C LEU A 460 -3.36 -0.13 14.90
N ALA A 461 -3.61 -0.19 16.21
CA ALA A 461 -2.61 -0.63 17.18
C ALA A 461 -2.21 -2.11 16.98
N GLU A 462 -3.15 -2.97 16.57
CA GLU A 462 -2.86 -4.37 16.24
C GLU A 462 -2.02 -4.48 14.96
N GLN A 463 -2.36 -3.72 13.93
CA GLN A 463 -1.59 -3.66 12.69
C GLN A 463 -0.18 -3.09 12.89
N GLN A 464 -0.05 -2.08 13.78
CA GLN A 464 1.26 -1.54 14.16
C GLN A 464 2.14 -2.61 14.80
N LYS A 465 1.60 -3.40 15.75
CA LYS A 465 2.33 -4.51 16.35
C LYS A 465 2.81 -5.51 15.31
N TRP A 466 1.98 -5.83 14.30
CA TRP A 466 2.39 -6.71 13.22
C TRP A 466 3.52 -6.08 12.40
N ALA A 467 3.43 -4.82 12.03
CA ALA A 467 4.48 -4.12 11.28
C ALA A 467 5.82 -4.12 12.02
N GLU A 468 5.80 -3.96 13.35
CA GLU A 468 6.98 -3.92 14.22
C GLU A 468 7.52 -5.30 14.59
N SER A 469 6.69 -6.35 14.55
CA SER A 469 7.07 -7.70 14.98
C SER A 469 8.08 -8.41 14.07
N TYR A 470 8.27 -7.94 12.85
CA TYR A 470 9.19 -8.53 11.91
C TYR A 470 10.63 -8.22 12.28
N GLN A 471 11.29 -9.23 12.87
CA GLN A 471 12.73 -9.18 13.19
C GLN A 471 13.58 -9.83 12.09
N GLY A 472 13.08 -9.86 10.85
CA GLY A 472 13.79 -10.46 9.73
C GLY A 472 15.25 -9.98 9.68
N PHE A 473 16.15 -10.86 9.36
CA PHE A 473 17.60 -10.70 9.10
C PHE A 473 18.19 -9.29 9.41
N ARG A 474 17.95 -8.72 10.59
CA ARG A 474 18.68 -7.52 11.02
C ARG A 474 20.17 -7.86 11.08
N ILE A 475 20.93 -7.16 10.22
CA ILE A 475 22.39 -7.18 10.21
C ILE A 475 22.90 -6.57 11.51
#